data_fa985a0359e15f3a9f7a20f6fb08bbfa
#
_entry.id   fa985a0359e15f3a9f7a20f6fb08bbfa
#
_cell.length_a   1.000
_cell.length_b   1.000
_cell.length_c   1.000
_cell.angle_alpha   90.00
_cell.angle_beta   90.00
_cell.angle_gamma   90.00
#
_symmetry.space_group_name_H-M   'P 1'
#
loop_
_entity.id
_entity.type
_entity.pdbx_description
1 polymer ?
#
loop_
_entity_poly.entity_id
_entity_poly.type
_entity_poly.pdbx_seq_one_letter_code
_entity_poly.pdbx_strand_id
1 'polypeptide(L)'
;MKIPDDAALRSLATELGDALHTQHRMLATAESCTGGWVAKVLTDIPGSSAWFDRGFVTYTNQAKQDMLAVSTIVLEKHGAVSEQTVEMMARGALQHSQAHYTVAISGIAGPGGATADKPVGLVCFAWAVKQEKAAPVVWSTRHVFRGDREAVRRQAVATALKGILDGIGKV
;
A
#
# COMPACT_ATOMS: atom_id res chain seq x y z
N MET A 1 -6.08 -5.00 -19.26
CA MET A 1 -6.77 -4.02 -18.37
C MET A 1 -6.30 -2.63 -18.78
N LYS A 2 -7.20 -1.65 -18.90
CA LYS A 2 -6.81 -0.26 -19.23
C LYS A 2 -6.02 0.33 -18.06
N ILE A 3 -4.91 1.01 -18.37
CA ILE A 3 -4.13 1.73 -17.35
C ILE A 3 -5.02 2.87 -16.81
N PRO A 4 -5.21 2.98 -15.48
CA PRO A 4 -6.05 4.03 -14.91
C PRO A 4 -5.42 5.42 -15.16
N ASP A 5 -6.22 6.37 -15.55
CA ASP A 5 -5.85 7.78 -15.67
C ASP A 5 -6.04 8.51 -14.32
N ASP A 6 -5.69 9.79 -14.26
CA ASP A 6 -5.78 10.58 -13.02
C ASP A 6 -7.24 10.73 -12.55
N ALA A 7 -8.18 10.82 -13.47
CA ALA A 7 -9.60 10.89 -13.13
C ALA A 7 -10.09 9.60 -12.46
N ALA A 8 -9.66 8.43 -12.96
CA ALA A 8 -9.97 7.15 -12.36
C ALA A 8 -9.35 6.97 -10.97
N LEU A 9 -8.10 7.42 -10.78
CA LEU A 9 -7.45 7.38 -9.46
C LEU A 9 -8.16 8.32 -8.47
N ARG A 10 -8.53 9.52 -8.91
CA ARG A 10 -9.28 10.48 -8.10
C ARG A 10 -10.65 9.93 -7.70
N SER A 11 -11.38 9.30 -8.61
CA SER A 11 -12.67 8.67 -8.32
C SER A 11 -12.55 7.60 -7.23
N LEU A 12 -11.54 6.72 -7.33
CA LEU A 12 -11.27 5.70 -6.30
C LEU A 12 -10.94 6.32 -4.95
N ALA A 13 -10.14 7.40 -4.93
CA ALA A 13 -9.79 8.09 -3.69
C ALA A 13 -10.99 8.79 -3.04
N THR A 14 -11.89 9.36 -3.85
CA THR A 14 -13.13 9.96 -3.36
C THR A 14 -14.04 8.91 -2.73
N GLU A 15 -14.31 7.81 -3.44
CA GLU A 15 -15.12 6.71 -2.93
C GLU A 15 -14.56 6.14 -1.60
N LEU A 16 -13.25 5.96 -1.56
CA LEU A 16 -12.56 5.48 -0.36
C LEU A 16 -12.66 6.49 0.80
N GLY A 17 -12.46 7.78 0.52
CA GLY A 17 -12.58 8.83 1.51
C GLY A 17 -13.99 8.92 2.12
N ASP A 18 -15.02 8.84 1.28
CA ASP A 18 -16.42 8.84 1.72
C ASP A 18 -16.73 7.63 2.61
N ALA A 19 -16.25 6.44 2.23
CA ALA A 19 -16.43 5.22 3.01
C ALA A 19 -15.73 5.29 4.38
N LEU A 20 -14.49 5.75 4.43
CA LEU A 20 -13.72 5.90 5.68
C LEU A 20 -14.32 6.99 6.58
N HIS A 21 -14.71 8.12 5.99
CA HIS A 21 -15.33 9.23 6.73
C HIS A 21 -16.64 8.81 7.38
N THR A 22 -17.50 8.10 6.66
CA THR A 22 -18.79 7.59 7.17
C THR A 22 -18.59 6.64 8.35
N GLN A 23 -17.52 5.86 8.36
CA GLN A 23 -17.19 4.92 9.44
C GLN A 23 -16.35 5.55 10.58
N HIS A 24 -15.99 6.83 10.49
CA HIS A 24 -15.04 7.48 11.41
C HIS A 24 -13.72 6.70 11.54
N ARG A 25 -13.19 6.20 10.41
CA ARG A 25 -11.98 5.40 10.37
C ARG A 25 -10.85 6.15 9.67
N MET A 26 -9.62 5.89 10.10
CA MET A 26 -8.40 6.49 9.56
C MET A 26 -7.60 5.47 8.75
N LEU A 27 -6.92 5.96 7.71
CA LEU A 27 -6.03 5.20 6.83
C LEU A 27 -4.59 5.70 6.94
N ALA A 28 -3.62 4.78 6.89
CA ALA A 28 -2.22 5.10 6.63
C ALA A 28 -1.67 4.25 5.47
N THR A 29 -0.63 4.75 4.81
CA THR A 29 0.04 4.06 3.70
C THR A 29 1.49 3.74 4.01
N ALA A 30 1.99 2.61 3.51
CA ALA A 30 3.40 2.22 3.55
C ALA A 30 3.88 1.93 2.11
N GLU A 31 4.61 2.86 1.54
CA GLU A 31 4.91 2.88 0.11
C GLU A 31 6.41 2.68 -0.16
N SER A 32 6.72 1.79 -1.09
CA SER A 32 8.06 1.62 -1.65
C SER A 32 8.08 2.07 -3.11
N CYS A 33 7.76 1.21 -4.07
CA CYS A 33 7.85 1.55 -5.50
C CYS A 33 6.89 2.66 -5.95
N THR A 34 5.81 2.93 -5.24
CA THR A 34 4.87 4.02 -5.52
C THR A 34 5.37 5.39 -5.02
N GLY A 35 6.29 5.40 -4.04
CA GLY A 35 7.04 6.59 -3.63
C GLY A 35 6.18 7.75 -3.10
N GLY A 36 5.07 7.45 -2.41
CA GLY A 36 4.14 8.45 -1.89
C GLY A 36 2.97 8.77 -2.82
N TRP A 37 2.85 8.09 -3.97
CA TRP A 37 1.78 8.38 -4.92
C TRP A 37 0.39 7.99 -4.39
N VAL A 38 0.26 6.94 -3.60
CA VAL A 38 -1.02 6.61 -2.96
C VAL A 38 -1.42 7.75 -2.00
N ALA A 39 -0.51 8.15 -1.11
CA ALA A 39 -0.73 9.27 -0.20
C ALA A 39 -1.08 10.57 -0.96
N LYS A 40 -0.38 10.84 -2.08
CA LYS A 40 -0.67 12.00 -2.96
C LYS A 40 -2.11 11.97 -3.49
N VAL A 41 -2.56 10.85 -4.04
CA VAL A 41 -3.90 10.72 -4.62
C VAL A 41 -4.98 10.87 -3.54
N LEU A 42 -4.76 10.33 -2.33
CA LEU A 42 -5.66 10.48 -1.19
C LEU A 42 -5.75 11.95 -0.73
N THR A 43 -4.62 12.63 -0.66
CA THR A 43 -4.55 14.03 -0.20
C THR A 43 -4.96 15.06 -1.26
N ASP A 44 -5.14 14.66 -2.51
CA ASP A 44 -5.79 15.48 -3.54
C ASP A 44 -7.29 15.71 -3.25
N ILE A 45 -7.87 14.91 -2.34
CA ILE A 45 -9.29 15.05 -1.95
C ILE A 45 -9.39 16.06 -0.81
N PRO A 46 -10.10 17.20 -0.99
CA PRO A 46 -10.32 18.16 0.08
C PRO A 46 -10.97 17.50 1.29
N GLY A 47 -10.51 17.84 2.48
CA GLY A 47 -11.02 17.24 3.73
C GLY A 47 -10.42 15.87 4.09
N SER A 48 -9.45 15.39 3.34
CA SER A 48 -8.80 14.08 3.58
C SER A 48 -8.18 13.93 4.97
N SER A 49 -7.83 15.02 5.65
CA SER A 49 -7.33 15.00 7.03
C SER A 49 -8.30 14.37 8.04
N ALA A 50 -9.58 14.26 7.70
CA ALA A 50 -10.57 13.60 8.55
C ALA A 50 -10.48 12.06 8.53
N TRP A 51 -9.80 11.47 7.54
CA TRP A 51 -9.72 10.03 7.33
C TRP A 51 -8.35 9.51 6.86
N PHE A 52 -7.40 10.37 6.52
CA PHE A 52 -6.03 10.01 6.20
C PHE A 52 -5.09 10.53 7.28
N ASP A 53 -4.36 9.63 7.97
CA ASP A 53 -3.46 9.98 9.06
C ASP A 53 -2.05 10.32 8.54
N ARG A 54 -1.39 9.38 7.87
CA ARG A 54 -0.01 9.53 7.39
C ARG A 54 0.37 8.54 6.31
N GLY A 55 1.45 8.87 5.59
CA GLY A 55 2.12 7.96 4.67
C GLY A 55 3.57 7.74 5.06
N PHE A 56 4.01 6.49 5.02
CA PHE A 56 5.39 6.08 5.21
C PHE A 56 6.01 5.78 3.84
N VAL A 57 6.94 6.59 3.38
CA VAL A 57 7.72 6.30 2.16
C VAL A 57 8.99 5.58 2.58
N THR A 58 9.00 4.25 2.46
CA THR A 58 10.08 3.37 2.91
C THR A 58 10.76 2.75 1.70
N TYR A 59 11.58 3.57 1.01
CA TYR A 59 12.12 3.22 -0.30
C TYR A 59 13.26 2.21 -0.22
N THR A 60 14.09 2.29 0.81
CA THR A 60 15.21 1.36 1.07
C THR A 60 14.81 0.28 2.08
N ASN A 61 15.61 -0.79 2.17
CA ASN A 61 15.44 -1.80 3.20
C ASN A 61 15.65 -1.21 4.60
N GLN A 62 16.63 -0.30 4.74
CA GLN A 62 16.87 0.40 6.00
C GLN A 62 15.65 1.22 6.43
N ALA A 63 15.02 1.98 5.52
CA ALA A 63 13.82 2.74 5.83
C ALA A 63 12.64 1.83 6.24
N LYS A 64 12.51 0.63 5.65
CA LYS A 64 11.49 -0.35 6.07
C LYS A 64 11.71 -0.83 7.49
N GLN A 65 12.97 -1.03 7.89
CA GLN A 65 13.32 -1.41 9.26
C GLN A 65 13.09 -0.26 10.23
N ASP A 66 13.62 0.91 9.94
CA ASP A 66 13.61 2.08 10.85
C ASP A 66 12.18 2.60 11.09
N MET A 67 11.38 2.70 10.05
CA MET A 67 10.06 3.33 10.12
C MET A 67 8.91 2.34 10.41
N LEU A 68 9.05 1.08 10.00
CA LEU A 68 7.98 0.08 10.06
C LEU A 68 8.36 -1.20 10.81
N ALA A 69 9.54 -1.25 11.40
CA ALA A 69 10.07 -2.41 12.13
C ALA A 69 10.06 -3.72 11.31
N VAL A 70 10.26 -3.61 9.98
CA VAL A 70 10.37 -4.80 9.12
C VAL A 70 11.63 -5.58 9.52
N SER A 71 11.49 -6.87 9.78
CA SER A 71 12.58 -7.72 10.23
C SER A 71 13.67 -7.87 9.16
N THR A 72 14.93 -7.72 9.58
CA THR A 72 16.10 -8.01 8.74
C THR A 72 16.04 -9.44 8.18
N ILE A 73 15.65 -10.42 9.02
CA ILE A 73 15.53 -11.82 8.62
C ILE A 73 14.52 -11.99 7.47
N VAL A 74 13.39 -11.30 7.52
CA VAL A 74 12.38 -11.37 6.45
C VAL A 74 12.92 -10.74 5.16
N LEU A 75 13.60 -9.60 5.25
CA LEU A 75 14.22 -8.94 4.10
C LEU A 75 15.32 -9.80 3.46
N GLU A 76 16.16 -10.45 4.25
CA GLU A 76 17.22 -11.34 3.76
C GLU A 76 16.65 -12.61 3.12
N LYS A 77 15.63 -13.22 3.74
CA LYS A 77 15.06 -14.48 3.28
C LYS A 77 14.12 -14.33 2.07
N HIS A 78 13.30 -13.28 2.04
CA HIS A 78 12.23 -13.09 1.05
C HIS A 78 12.47 -11.90 0.13
N GLY A 79 13.38 -10.99 0.49
CA GLY A 79 13.63 -9.75 -0.23
C GLY A 79 12.57 -8.68 0.02
N ALA A 80 12.84 -7.46 -0.45
CA ALA A 80 11.95 -6.32 -0.31
C ALA A 80 10.61 -6.50 -1.05
N VAL A 81 10.61 -7.22 -2.17
CA VAL A 81 9.43 -7.47 -3.00
C VAL A 81 8.93 -8.89 -2.71
N SER A 82 8.12 -9.01 -1.67
CA SER A 82 7.50 -10.27 -1.23
C SER A 82 6.25 -9.98 -0.40
N GLU A 83 5.34 -10.93 -0.35
CA GLU A 83 4.12 -10.82 0.46
C GLU A 83 4.48 -10.72 1.94
N GLN A 84 5.47 -11.47 2.41
CA GLN A 84 5.95 -11.41 3.79
C GLN A 84 6.45 -10.02 4.18
N THR A 85 7.19 -9.35 3.30
CA THR A 85 7.69 -8.00 3.56
C THR A 85 6.56 -6.98 3.60
N VAL A 86 5.62 -7.02 2.64
CA VAL A 86 4.51 -6.05 2.65
C VAL A 86 3.52 -6.29 3.80
N GLU A 87 3.33 -7.53 4.25
CA GLU A 87 2.55 -7.82 5.45
C GLU A 87 3.17 -7.20 6.71
N MET A 88 4.49 -7.30 6.86
CA MET A 88 5.19 -6.62 7.94
C MET A 88 5.11 -5.10 7.82
N MET A 89 5.24 -4.55 6.61
CA MET A 89 5.08 -3.11 6.38
C MET A 89 3.67 -2.64 6.77
N ALA A 90 2.61 -3.38 6.41
CA ALA A 90 1.24 -3.03 6.76
C ALA A 90 0.99 -3.08 8.27
N ARG A 91 1.50 -4.10 8.95
CA ARG A 91 1.45 -4.21 10.43
C ARG A 91 2.22 -3.07 11.10
N GLY A 92 3.43 -2.78 10.61
CA GLY A 92 4.25 -1.68 11.11
C GLY A 92 3.56 -0.33 10.94
N ALA A 93 2.90 -0.08 9.81
CA ALA A 93 2.14 1.13 9.59
C ALA A 93 0.97 1.27 10.57
N LEU A 94 0.25 0.17 10.91
CA LEU A 94 -0.76 0.19 11.98
C LEU A 94 -0.17 0.54 13.35
N GLN A 95 0.98 -0.02 13.67
CA GLN A 95 1.63 0.19 14.98
C GLN A 95 2.14 1.62 15.16
N HIS A 96 2.60 2.25 14.07
CA HIS A 96 3.21 3.58 14.10
C HIS A 96 2.26 4.70 13.63
N SER A 97 0.96 4.46 13.64
CA SER A 97 -0.08 5.42 13.23
C SER A 97 -1.33 5.34 14.10
N GLN A 98 -2.25 6.29 13.90
CA GLN A 98 -3.60 6.25 14.47
C GLN A 98 -4.59 5.54 13.52
N ALA A 99 -4.09 4.96 12.44
CA ALA A 99 -4.93 4.36 11.42
C ALA A 99 -5.65 3.09 11.91
N HIS A 100 -6.82 2.87 11.34
CA HIS A 100 -7.62 1.65 11.48
C HIS A 100 -7.38 0.70 10.31
N TYR A 101 -7.06 1.26 9.16
CA TYR A 101 -6.71 0.56 7.91
C TYR A 101 -5.33 0.97 7.46
N THR A 102 -4.57 0.03 6.93
CA THR A 102 -3.31 0.33 6.24
C THR A 102 -3.19 -0.42 4.95
N VAL A 103 -2.44 0.14 4.01
CA VAL A 103 -1.99 -0.54 2.79
C VAL A 103 -0.49 -0.43 2.66
N ALA A 104 0.17 -1.52 2.33
CA ALA A 104 1.60 -1.58 2.03
C ALA A 104 1.84 -2.05 0.60
N ILE A 105 2.85 -1.44 -0.07
CA ILE A 105 3.16 -1.71 -1.46
C ILE A 105 4.68 -1.79 -1.63
N SER A 106 5.16 -2.88 -2.22
CA SER A 106 6.56 -3.03 -2.63
C SER A 106 6.64 -3.75 -3.97
N GLY A 107 7.47 -3.26 -4.90
CA GLY A 107 7.49 -3.82 -6.25
C GLY A 107 8.66 -3.38 -7.10
N ILE A 108 8.76 -3.98 -8.28
CA ILE A 108 9.76 -3.72 -9.32
C ILE A 108 9.07 -2.98 -10.46
N ALA A 109 9.11 -1.65 -10.41
CA ALA A 109 8.45 -0.82 -11.42
C ALA A 109 9.20 -0.79 -12.76
N GLY A 110 10.47 -1.21 -12.80
CA GLY A 110 11.30 -1.20 -14.01
C GLY A 110 12.01 0.15 -14.25
N PRO A 111 12.78 0.24 -15.36
CA PRO A 111 13.03 -0.81 -16.33
C PRO A 111 13.97 -1.93 -15.83
N GLY A 112 14.78 -1.68 -14.81
CA GLY A 112 15.67 -2.64 -14.18
C GLY A 112 15.09 -3.25 -12.91
N GLY A 113 15.91 -4.02 -12.17
CA GLY A 113 15.57 -4.58 -10.87
C GLY A 113 14.97 -5.98 -10.91
N ALA A 114 14.74 -6.56 -12.10
CA ALA A 114 14.29 -7.94 -12.21
C ALA A 114 15.36 -8.93 -11.73
N THR A 115 14.89 -10.05 -11.17
CA THR A 115 15.69 -11.25 -10.87
C THR A 115 15.08 -12.45 -11.59
N ALA A 116 15.72 -13.62 -11.50
CA ALA A 116 15.21 -14.85 -12.12
C ALA A 116 13.76 -15.15 -11.69
N ASP A 117 13.43 -14.89 -10.43
CA ASP A 117 12.13 -15.23 -9.84
C ASP A 117 11.17 -14.03 -9.72
N LYS A 118 11.66 -12.81 -9.97
CA LYS A 118 10.88 -11.57 -9.77
C LYS A 118 11.01 -10.67 -11.00
N PRO A 119 10.04 -10.73 -11.93
CA PRO A 119 10.09 -9.94 -13.16
C PRO A 119 9.80 -8.46 -12.90
N VAL A 120 10.19 -7.60 -13.85
CA VAL A 120 9.67 -6.21 -13.91
C VAL A 120 8.14 -6.24 -13.98
N GLY A 121 7.52 -5.33 -13.26
CA GLY A 121 6.07 -5.27 -13.11
C GLY A 121 5.51 -6.03 -11.91
N LEU A 122 6.31 -6.89 -11.25
CA LEU A 122 5.89 -7.56 -10.02
C LEU A 122 5.72 -6.53 -8.90
N VAL A 123 4.52 -6.48 -8.34
CA VAL A 123 4.18 -5.66 -7.17
C VAL A 123 3.41 -6.51 -6.17
N CYS A 124 3.87 -6.49 -4.92
CA CYS A 124 3.24 -7.11 -3.78
C CYS A 124 2.48 -6.06 -2.97
N PHE A 125 1.33 -6.46 -2.47
CA PHE A 125 0.43 -5.64 -1.67
C PHE A 125 0.08 -6.37 -0.38
N ALA A 126 -0.09 -5.61 0.69
CA ALA A 126 -0.77 -6.10 1.89
C ALA A 126 -1.67 -5.00 2.44
N TRP A 127 -2.76 -5.43 3.02
CA TRP A 127 -3.69 -4.58 3.75
C TRP A 127 -3.81 -5.10 5.17
N ALA A 128 -3.98 -4.21 6.12
CA ALA A 128 -4.21 -4.59 7.49
C ALA A 128 -5.35 -3.75 8.11
N VAL A 129 -6.14 -4.40 8.93
CA VAL A 129 -7.27 -3.79 9.66
C VAL A 129 -7.09 -4.03 11.15
N LYS A 130 -7.14 -2.93 11.90
CA LYS A 130 -7.05 -2.97 13.36
C LYS A 130 -8.29 -3.63 13.96
N GLN A 131 -8.07 -4.54 14.89
CA GLN A 131 -9.11 -5.15 15.71
C GLN A 131 -9.04 -4.59 17.13
N GLU A 132 -10.17 -4.37 17.77
CA GLU A 132 -10.20 -3.78 19.13
C GLU A 132 -9.62 -4.70 20.19
N LYS A 133 -9.82 -6.01 20.08
CA LYS A 133 -9.44 -7.01 21.11
C LYS A 133 -8.69 -8.21 20.56
N ALA A 134 -8.20 -8.13 19.33
CA ALA A 134 -7.51 -9.23 18.65
C ALA A 134 -6.33 -8.71 17.83
N ALA A 135 -5.51 -9.64 17.35
CA ALA A 135 -4.47 -9.30 16.37
C ALA A 135 -5.11 -8.72 15.09
N PRO A 136 -4.43 -7.77 14.41
CA PRO A 136 -4.96 -7.19 13.18
C PRO A 136 -5.18 -8.27 12.11
N VAL A 137 -6.28 -8.16 11.38
CA VAL A 137 -6.50 -8.96 10.18
C VAL A 137 -5.58 -8.43 9.09
N VAL A 138 -4.82 -9.31 8.47
CA VAL A 138 -3.90 -8.96 7.36
C VAL A 138 -4.12 -9.92 6.22
N TRP A 139 -4.17 -9.39 5.00
CA TRP A 139 -4.18 -10.19 3.77
C TRP A 139 -3.22 -9.56 2.76
N SER A 140 -2.71 -10.39 1.86
CA SER A 140 -1.74 -9.97 0.85
C SER A 140 -2.08 -10.57 -0.52
N THR A 141 -1.52 -9.97 -1.54
CA THR A 141 -1.55 -10.46 -2.93
C THR A 141 -0.38 -9.92 -3.71
N ARG A 142 -0.15 -10.49 -4.89
CA ARG A 142 0.84 -10.01 -5.84
C ARG A 142 0.28 -9.98 -7.26
N HIS A 143 0.72 -9.00 -8.03
CA HIS A 143 0.39 -8.85 -9.44
C HIS A 143 1.64 -8.59 -10.27
N VAL A 144 1.61 -8.98 -11.54
CA VAL A 144 2.62 -8.60 -12.53
C VAL A 144 1.94 -7.67 -13.53
N PHE A 145 2.19 -6.38 -13.39
CA PHE A 145 1.63 -5.35 -14.27
C PHE A 145 2.46 -5.20 -15.54
N ARG A 146 1.78 -4.85 -16.63
CA ARG A 146 2.40 -4.56 -17.92
C ARG A 146 2.56 -3.05 -18.12
N GLY A 147 3.51 -2.67 -18.96
CA GLY A 147 3.79 -1.28 -19.31
C GLY A 147 5.14 -0.80 -18.80
N ASP A 148 5.41 0.48 -18.98
CA ASP A 148 6.60 1.15 -18.47
C ASP A 148 6.50 1.41 -16.95
N ARG A 149 7.53 2.02 -16.39
CA ARG A 149 7.62 2.34 -14.96
C ARG A 149 6.43 3.14 -14.45
N GLU A 150 5.94 4.12 -15.21
CA GLU A 150 4.79 4.92 -14.80
C GLU A 150 3.51 4.09 -14.81
N ALA A 151 3.30 3.31 -15.86
CA ALA A 151 2.14 2.43 -16.00
C ALA A 151 2.06 1.39 -14.87
N VAL A 152 3.18 0.77 -14.50
CA VAL A 152 3.25 -0.18 -13.37
C VAL A 152 2.87 0.52 -12.07
N ARG A 153 3.46 1.65 -11.76
CA ARG A 153 3.19 2.42 -10.54
C ARG A 153 1.73 2.89 -10.47
N ARG A 154 1.18 3.36 -11.57
CA ARG A 154 -0.22 3.82 -11.69
C ARG A 154 -1.22 2.70 -11.43
N GLN A 155 -0.98 1.52 -11.99
CA GLN A 155 -1.79 0.33 -11.74
C GLN A 155 -1.66 -0.14 -10.28
N ALA A 156 -0.46 -0.02 -9.69
CA ALA A 156 -0.23 -0.33 -8.29
C ALA A 156 -1.03 0.60 -7.35
N VAL A 157 -1.07 1.90 -7.64
CA VAL A 157 -1.88 2.87 -6.88
C VAL A 157 -3.36 2.48 -6.92
N ALA A 158 -3.92 2.22 -8.10
CA ALA A 158 -5.32 1.82 -8.22
C ALA A 158 -5.64 0.52 -7.48
N THR A 159 -4.74 -0.47 -7.57
CA THR A 159 -4.90 -1.76 -6.87
C THR A 159 -4.87 -1.57 -5.35
N ALA A 160 -3.97 -0.72 -4.86
CA ALA A 160 -3.87 -0.39 -3.43
C ALA A 160 -5.18 0.19 -2.88
N LEU A 161 -5.76 1.18 -3.59
CA LEU A 161 -7.03 1.82 -3.20
C LEU A 161 -8.21 0.85 -3.24
N LYS A 162 -8.33 0.05 -4.31
CA LYS A 162 -9.38 -0.97 -4.45
C LYS A 162 -9.33 -2.00 -3.33
N GLY A 163 -8.14 -2.48 -2.97
CA GLY A 163 -8.02 -3.48 -1.92
C GLY A 163 -8.44 -2.98 -0.55
N ILE A 164 -8.35 -1.66 -0.27
CA ILE A 164 -8.90 -1.08 0.96
C ILE A 164 -10.43 -1.05 0.88
N LEU A 165 -11.00 -0.59 -0.24
CA LEU A 165 -12.45 -0.58 -0.47
C LEU A 165 -13.05 -1.99 -0.30
N ASP A 166 -12.41 -3.00 -0.88
CA ASP A 166 -12.81 -4.40 -0.74
C ASP A 166 -12.71 -4.92 0.71
N GLY A 167 -11.83 -4.33 1.50
CA GLY A 167 -11.64 -4.65 2.93
C GLY A 167 -12.64 -3.95 3.85
N ILE A 168 -13.16 -2.78 3.43
CA ILE A 168 -14.18 -2.04 4.16
C ILE A 168 -15.50 -2.81 4.09
N GLY A 169 -15.92 -3.44 5.16
CA GLY A 169 -17.14 -4.26 5.22
C GLY A 169 -16.89 -5.75 5.36
N LYS A 170 -15.62 -6.20 5.33
CA LYS A 170 -15.25 -7.59 5.66
C LYS A 170 -14.89 -7.80 7.13
N VAL A 171 -14.85 -6.71 7.91
CA VAL A 171 -14.44 -6.72 9.32
C VAL A 171 -15.41 -5.91 10.17
#